data_4b08b9b7300c1f214b44296c9ccf1515
#
_entry.id   4b08b9b7300c1f214b44296c9ccf1515
#
_cell.length_a   1.000
_cell.length_b   1.000
_cell.length_c   1.000
_cell.angle_alpha   90.00
_cell.angle_beta   90.00
_cell.angle_gamma   90.00
#
_symmetry.space_group_name_H-M   'P 1'
#
loop_
_entity.id
_entity.type
_entity.pdbx_description
1 polymer ?
#
loop_
_entity_poly.entity_id
_entity_poly.type
_entity_poly.pdbx_seq_one_letter_code
_entity_poly.pdbx_strand_id
1 'polypeptide(L)'
;IFPFSLKKASKEFIDLELSKEGLDYEKKRNINDKLTYEEKKYIYEDVFSLKYLVKKLCVEGFNINGKHVQYTKLTNSSQSLQDYKETLLEDFEKNQNLFADVEYKDEIETLLFDTKFYETDKVNIKSDLLFKKIYPPLNYFEDSWIRRSYYGGLSMVDFKNVEKYSKYKNKIGQVFDVNSLYPYIMLDKVLPVGRGTYSKKPYQNMSKKYKQQNNLYIQEITIFDMKIKEGKTPFVQVKDRSDFNGREVIEENINLNGERVPITLRLCNPLYELLWDNYHINGFELGGHYGFRGKKNMFKNYLDFWGEVKKNSVGCERAISKLRQNAIYGKFGTNGECEVIVTTSENKTWKVINTHQNFVGDTIYLPMATFITSYAKQYLVNSINQNRDKFLYCDTDSLHLFGEAEEVKGLKIDSKIYGAWKHELTFYDFRYLGPK
;
A
#
# COMPACT_ATOMS: atom_id res chain seq x y z
N ILE A 1 17.45 -1.28 -3.25
CA ILE A 1 16.95 -2.41 -4.07
C ILE A 1 16.73 -3.64 -3.18
N PHE A 2 17.61 -3.93 -2.24
CA PHE A 2 17.54 -5.10 -1.39
C PHE A 2 17.16 -4.74 0.06
N PRO A 3 16.25 -5.49 0.71
CA PRO A 3 15.81 -5.21 2.09
C PRO A 3 16.77 -5.75 3.15
N PHE A 4 18.00 -6.07 2.77
CA PHE A 4 18.98 -6.71 3.61
C PHE A 4 20.38 -6.14 3.35
N SER A 5 21.29 -6.32 4.30
CA SER A 5 22.65 -5.82 4.17
C SER A 5 23.40 -6.52 3.04
N LEU A 6 24.37 -5.83 2.43
CA LEU A 6 25.23 -6.39 1.39
C LEU A 6 25.91 -7.69 1.87
N LYS A 7 26.41 -7.73 3.11
CA LYS A 7 26.99 -8.91 3.74
C LYS A 7 26.05 -10.12 3.71
N LYS A 8 24.77 -9.92 4.09
CA LYS A 8 23.78 -11.00 4.09
C LYS A 8 23.46 -11.47 2.69
N ALA A 9 23.27 -10.54 1.76
CA ALA A 9 23.00 -10.86 0.36
C ALA A 9 24.15 -11.64 -0.28
N SER A 10 25.39 -11.21 -0.05
CA SER A 10 26.59 -11.85 -0.60
C SER A 10 26.75 -13.28 -0.12
N LYS A 11 26.49 -13.53 1.18
CA LYS A 11 26.52 -14.88 1.74
C LYS A 11 25.45 -15.79 1.15
N GLU A 12 24.21 -15.33 1.03
CA GLU A 12 23.09 -16.17 0.61
C GLU A 12 23.02 -16.40 -0.91
N PHE A 13 23.43 -15.43 -1.74
CA PHE A 13 23.26 -15.54 -3.20
C PHE A 13 24.54 -15.88 -3.96
N ILE A 14 25.70 -15.57 -3.43
CA ILE A 14 26.98 -15.79 -4.10
C ILE A 14 28.03 -16.49 -3.21
N ASP A 15 27.61 -16.98 -2.04
CA ASP A 15 28.45 -17.70 -1.05
C ASP A 15 29.74 -16.95 -0.68
N LEU A 16 29.65 -15.63 -0.58
CA LEU A 16 30.77 -14.75 -0.25
C LEU A 16 30.61 -14.18 1.16
N GLU A 17 31.58 -14.49 2.03
CA GLU A 17 31.63 -13.89 3.37
C GLU A 17 32.44 -12.59 3.33
N LEU A 18 31.77 -11.48 3.68
CA LEU A 18 32.41 -10.16 3.79
C LEU A 18 32.83 -9.89 5.22
N SER A 19 34.10 -9.50 5.42
CA SER A 19 34.54 -8.95 6.69
C SER A 19 33.93 -7.58 6.91
N LYS A 20 33.44 -7.31 8.13
CA LYS A 20 32.96 -5.97 8.51
C LYS A 20 34.02 -5.12 9.21
N GLU A 21 35.21 -5.61 9.30
CA GLU A 21 36.30 -4.94 10.00
C GLU A 21 37.04 -4.01 9.03
N GLY A 22 37.09 -2.72 9.29
CA GLY A 22 37.94 -1.80 8.56
C GLY A 22 37.44 -0.40 8.29
N LEU A 23 36.13 -0.08 8.49
CA LEU A 23 35.64 1.28 8.31
C LEU A 23 35.06 1.86 9.60
N ASP A 24 35.75 2.84 10.15
CA ASP A 24 35.24 3.66 11.23
C ASP A 24 34.38 4.79 10.65
N TYR A 25 33.07 4.63 10.75
CA TYR A 25 32.08 5.62 10.23
C TYR A 25 32.01 6.90 11.08
N GLU A 26 32.51 6.88 12.32
CA GLU A 26 32.54 8.05 13.21
C GLU A 26 33.80 8.89 13.01
N LYS A 27 34.81 8.35 12.36
CA LYS A 27 36.04 9.06 12.06
C LYS A 27 35.80 10.24 11.12
N LYS A 28 36.03 11.45 11.63
CA LYS A 28 35.96 12.66 10.79
C LYS A 28 37.10 12.63 9.77
N ARG A 29 36.74 12.75 8.50
CA ARG A 29 37.69 12.77 7.36
C ARG A 29 37.56 14.08 6.61
N ASN A 30 38.72 14.56 6.13
CA ASN A 30 38.79 15.67 5.19
C ASN A 30 38.89 15.12 3.75
N ILE A 31 38.53 15.93 2.79
CA ILE A 31 38.48 15.54 1.37
C ILE A 31 39.85 15.05 0.83
N ASN A 32 40.94 15.49 1.47
CA ASN A 32 42.32 15.15 1.08
C ASN A 32 42.95 14.01 1.91
N ASP A 33 42.22 13.43 2.88
CA ASP A 33 42.72 12.35 3.70
C ASP A 33 42.95 11.09 2.86
N LYS A 34 44.11 10.49 2.94
CA LYS A 34 44.37 9.23 2.27
C LYS A 34 43.76 8.08 3.02
N LEU A 35 43.04 7.22 2.27
CA LEU A 35 42.49 5.99 2.82
C LEU A 35 43.60 5.03 3.27
N THR A 36 43.41 4.37 4.41
CA THR A 36 44.29 3.28 4.87
C THR A 36 44.16 2.05 3.96
N TYR A 37 45.03 1.08 4.14
CA TYR A 37 44.97 -0.17 3.40
C TYR A 37 43.65 -0.93 3.71
N GLU A 38 43.25 -0.99 4.98
CA GLU A 38 42.04 -1.64 5.46
C GLU A 38 40.80 -0.97 4.90
N GLU A 39 40.76 0.37 4.88
CA GLU A 39 39.65 1.14 4.29
C GLU A 39 39.53 0.88 2.78
N LYS A 40 40.66 0.82 2.06
CA LYS A 40 40.67 0.48 0.62
C LYS A 40 40.19 -0.94 0.38
N LYS A 41 40.67 -1.90 1.20
CA LYS A 41 40.25 -3.30 1.12
C LYS A 41 38.74 -3.44 1.35
N TYR A 42 38.23 -2.79 2.38
CA TYR A 42 36.77 -2.79 2.66
C TYR A 42 35.96 -2.27 1.48
N ILE A 43 36.35 -1.10 0.92
CA ILE A 43 35.65 -0.51 -0.24
C ILE A 43 35.72 -1.44 -1.45
N TYR A 44 36.89 -2.05 -1.68
CA TYR A 44 37.06 -3.00 -2.78
C TYR A 44 36.17 -4.23 -2.63
N GLU A 45 36.10 -4.80 -1.43
CA GLU A 45 35.23 -5.96 -1.13
C GLU A 45 33.74 -5.62 -1.32
N ASP A 46 33.30 -4.44 -0.88
CA ASP A 46 31.93 -3.98 -1.07
C ASP A 46 31.57 -3.80 -2.56
N VAL A 47 32.43 -3.13 -3.33
CA VAL A 47 32.23 -2.91 -4.77
C VAL A 47 32.26 -4.23 -5.54
N PHE A 48 33.20 -5.10 -5.22
CA PHE A 48 33.35 -6.41 -5.84
C PHE A 48 32.12 -7.28 -5.58
N SER A 49 31.69 -7.35 -4.33
CA SER A 49 30.50 -8.11 -3.94
C SER A 49 29.23 -7.59 -4.60
N LEU A 50 29.08 -6.26 -4.68
CA LEU A 50 27.95 -5.64 -5.36
C LEU A 50 27.92 -6.02 -6.86
N LYS A 51 29.07 -6.02 -7.54
CA LYS A 51 29.20 -6.43 -8.94
C LYS A 51 28.69 -7.87 -9.15
N TYR A 52 29.12 -8.80 -8.30
CA TYR A 52 28.72 -10.21 -8.42
C TYR A 52 27.25 -10.42 -8.06
N LEU A 53 26.75 -9.72 -7.03
CA LEU A 53 25.32 -9.74 -6.71
C LEU A 53 24.46 -9.21 -7.85
N VAL A 54 24.84 -8.08 -8.45
CA VAL A 54 24.13 -7.54 -9.61
C VAL A 54 24.16 -8.53 -10.77
N LYS A 55 25.31 -9.14 -11.06
CA LYS A 55 25.43 -10.19 -12.09
C LYS A 55 24.47 -11.35 -11.77
N LYS A 56 24.52 -11.89 -10.54
CA LYS A 56 23.70 -13.02 -10.12
C LYS A 56 22.21 -12.72 -10.16
N LEU A 57 21.79 -11.59 -9.61
CA LEU A 57 20.37 -11.28 -9.44
C LEU A 57 19.72 -10.63 -10.67
N CYS A 58 20.51 -9.84 -11.44
CA CYS A 58 19.96 -9.05 -12.55
C CYS A 58 20.29 -9.63 -13.93
N VAL A 59 21.34 -10.46 -14.06
CA VAL A 59 21.77 -11.05 -15.34
C VAL A 59 21.47 -12.54 -15.39
N GLU A 60 21.98 -13.29 -14.40
CA GLU A 60 21.80 -14.75 -14.37
C GLU A 60 20.43 -15.18 -13.83
N GLY A 61 19.89 -14.43 -12.88
CA GLY A 61 18.72 -14.83 -12.12
C GLY A 61 18.99 -15.97 -11.13
N PHE A 62 17.94 -16.44 -10.51
CA PHE A 62 17.98 -17.55 -9.55
C PHE A 62 16.62 -18.27 -9.51
N ASN A 63 16.61 -19.53 -9.09
CA ASN A 63 15.37 -20.32 -9.02
C ASN A 63 14.75 -20.21 -7.62
N ILE A 64 13.45 -19.92 -7.57
CA ILE A 64 12.64 -19.96 -6.35
C ILE A 64 11.40 -20.80 -6.63
N ASN A 65 11.18 -21.88 -5.88
CA ASN A 65 10.03 -22.78 -6.06
C ASN A 65 9.79 -23.19 -7.54
N GLY A 66 10.86 -23.51 -8.26
CA GLY A 66 10.79 -23.92 -9.67
C GLY A 66 10.56 -22.79 -10.67
N LYS A 67 10.38 -21.56 -10.24
CA LYS A 67 10.30 -20.39 -11.11
C LYS A 67 11.65 -19.68 -11.18
N HIS A 68 12.10 -19.39 -12.40
CA HIS A 68 13.28 -18.54 -12.61
C HIS A 68 12.89 -17.06 -12.31
N VAL A 69 13.61 -16.44 -11.40
CA VAL A 69 13.39 -15.05 -10.98
C VAL A 69 14.62 -14.22 -11.32
N GLN A 70 14.40 -13.10 -11.98
CA GLN A 70 15.44 -12.15 -12.35
C GLN A 70 15.01 -10.72 -12.00
N TYR A 71 15.93 -9.93 -11.47
CA TYR A 71 15.66 -8.52 -11.21
C TYR A 71 15.91 -7.68 -12.46
N THR A 72 14.83 -7.25 -13.11
CA THR A 72 14.87 -6.43 -14.33
C THR A 72 14.53 -4.95 -14.06
N LYS A 73 14.08 -4.62 -12.86
CA LYS A 73 13.66 -3.27 -12.47
C LYS A 73 14.49 -2.74 -11.30
N LEU A 74 14.66 -1.42 -11.24
CA LEU A 74 15.50 -0.75 -10.23
C LEU A 74 14.89 -0.76 -8.80
N THR A 75 13.58 -0.89 -8.67
CA THR A 75 12.91 -0.90 -7.35
C THR A 75 12.10 -2.16 -7.14
N ASN A 76 11.94 -2.57 -5.88
CA ASN A 76 11.13 -3.74 -5.53
C ASN A 76 9.67 -3.60 -5.97
N SER A 77 9.08 -2.41 -5.85
CA SER A 77 7.70 -2.17 -6.27
C SER A 77 7.53 -2.26 -7.80
N SER A 78 8.49 -1.73 -8.56
CA SER A 78 8.48 -1.86 -10.03
C SER A 78 8.69 -3.30 -10.48
N GLN A 79 9.56 -4.05 -9.78
CA GLN A 79 9.73 -5.48 -10.05
C GLN A 79 8.50 -6.29 -9.67
N SER A 80 7.86 -6.00 -8.53
CA SER A 80 6.60 -6.66 -8.12
C SER A 80 5.50 -6.45 -9.16
N LEU A 81 5.43 -5.25 -9.75
CA LEU A 81 4.49 -4.97 -10.83
C LEU A 81 4.83 -5.76 -12.10
N GLN A 82 6.11 -5.88 -12.46
CA GLN A 82 6.54 -6.67 -13.63
C GLN A 82 6.19 -8.15 -13.43
N ASP A 83 6.54 -8.72 -12.28
CA ASP A 83 6.22 -10.11 -11.94
C ASP A 83 4.69 -10.36 -11.97
N TYR A 84 3.90 -9.38 -11.54
CA TYR A 84 2.43 -9.45 -11.60
C TYR A 84 1.89 -9.40 -13.03
N LYS A 85 2.44 -8.52 -13.89
CA LYS A 85 2.07 -8.45 -15.30
C LYS A 85 2.32 -9.77 -16.04
N GLU A 86 3.46 -10.40 -15.77
CA GLU A 86 3.81 -11.70 -16.33
C GLU A 86 2.85 -12.79 -15.83
N THR A 87 2.52 -12.80 -14.54
CA THR A 87 1.53 -13.73 -13.98
C THR A 87 0.14 -13.54 -14.62
N LEU A 88 -0.29 -12.29 -14.85
CA LEU A 88 -1.55 -12.01 -15.54
C LEU A 88 -1.55 -12.56 -16.97
N LEU A 89 -0.44 -12.43 -17.69
CA LEU A 89 -0.30 -12.99 -19.04
C LEU A 89 -0.37 -14.51 -19.02
N GLU A 90 0.36 -15.17 -18.11
CA GLU A 90 0.29 -16.62 -17.91
C GLU A 90 -1.15 -17.09 -17.62
N ASP A 91 -1.86 -16.36 -16.76
CA ASP A 91 -3.26 -16.67 -16.41
C ASP A 91 -4.19 -16.52 -17.62
N PHE A 92 -3.97 -15.48 -18.41
CA PHE A 92 -4.73 -15.25 -19.63
C PHE A 92 -4.48 -16.35 -20.67
N GLU A 93 -3.23 -16.71 -20.95
CA GLU A 93 -2.84 -17.74 -21.91
C GLU A 93 -3.34 -19.15 -21.51
N LYS A 94 -3.41 -19.42 -20.20
CA LYS A 94 -4.00 -20.66 -19.66
C LYS A 94 -5.53 -20.69 -19.68
N ASN A 95 -6.16 -19.70 -20.31
CA ASN A 95 -7.61 -19.59 -20.44
C ASN A 95 -8.37 -19.65 -19.11
N GLN A 96 -7.90 -18.90 -18.13
CA GLN A 96 -8.51 -18.88 -16.82
C GLN A 96 -9.89 -18.20 -16.85
N ASN A 97 -10.85 -18.72 -16.08
CA ASN A 97 -12.18 -18.12 -15.89
C ASN A 97 -12.15 -16.64 -15.44
N LEU A 98 -10.98 -16.18 -14.99
CA LEU A 98 -10.74 -14.80 -14.63
C LEU A 98 -11.00 -13.81 -15.78
N PHE A 99 -10.84 -14.26 -17.04
CA PHE A 99 -10.99 -13.46 -18.27
C PHE A 99 -12.19 -13.91 -19.14
N ALA A 100 -13.16 -14.61 -18.54
CA ALA A 100 -14.31 -15.18 -19.25
C ALA A 100 -15.35 -14.16 -19.74
N ASP A 101 -15.14 -12.85 -19.53
CA ASP A 101 -15.97 -11.81 -20.15
C ASP A 101 -15.66 -11.75 -21.65
N VAL A 102 -16.53 -12.26 -22.48
CA VAL A 102 -16.32 -12.54 -23.91
C VAL A 102 -15.77 -11.35 -24.69
N GLU A 103 -16.40 -10.17 -24.58
CA GLU A 103 -15.96 -8.93 -25.27
C GLU A 103 -14.51 -8.53 -24.91
N TYR A 104 -14.11 -8.80 -23.69
CA TYR A 104 -12.79 -8.44 -23.19
C TYR A 104 -11.70 -9.37 -23.69
N LYS A 105 -12.03 -10.66 -23.79
CA LYS A 105 -11.10 -11.69 -24.25
C LYS A 105 -10.76 -11.52 -25.73
N ASP A 106 -11.77 -11.37 -26.57
CA ASP A 106 -11.61 -11.23 -28.01
C ASP A 106 -10.80 -9.99 -28.40
N GLU A 107 -11.04 -8.86 -27.73
CA GLU A 107 -10.24 -7.65 -27.93
C GLU A 107 -8.78 -7.83 -27.53
N ILE A 108 -8.51 -8.55 -26.47
CA ILE A 108 -7.13 -8.83 -26.02
C ILE A 108 -6.44 -9.80 -26.98
N GLU A 109 -7.10 -10.88 -27.37
CA GLU A 109 -6.56 -11.84 -28.32
C GLU A 109 -6.20 -11.17 -29.66
N THR A 110 -7.07 -10.32 -30.19
CA THR A 110 -6.79 -9.52 -31.39
C THR A 110 -5.58 -8.60 -31.19
N LEU A 111 -5.52 -7.87 -30.08
CA LEU A 111 -4.42 -6.97 -29.77
C LEU A 111 -3.07 -7.71 -29.67
N LEU A 112 -3.06 -8.88 -29.06
CA LEU A 112 -1.85 -9.69 -28.90
C LEU A 112 -1.42 -10.38 -30.19
N PHE A 113 -2.37 -10.71 -31.08
CA PHE A 113 -2.09 -11.35 -32.37
C PHE A 113 -1.48 -10.37 -33.38
N ASP A 114 -1.95 -9.13 -33.40
CA ASP A 114 -1.48 -8.09 -34.34
C ASP A 114 -0.09 -7.54 -34.02
N THR A 115 0.46 -7.86 -32.84
CA THR A 115 1.78 -7.37 -32.44
C THR A 115 2.91 -8.22 -33.03
N LYS A 116 3.54 -7.76 -34.09
CA LYS A 116 4.78 -8.34 -34.67
C LYS A 116 6.00 -7.83 -33.91
N PHE A 117 6.52 -8.59 -32.93
CA PHE A 117 7.71 -8.21 -32.19
C PHE A 117 8.78 -9.32 -32.16
N TYR A 118 10.06 -8.92 -31.92
CA TYR A 118 11.18 -9.83 -31.73
C TYR A 118 10.99 -10.72 -30.50
N GLU A 119 11.47 -11.95 -30.54
CA GLU A 119 11.12 -12.99 -29.54
C GLU A 119 11.48 -12.66 -28.08
N THR A 120 12.55 -11.92 -27.84
CA THR A 120 13.01 -11.56 -26.49
C THR A 120 12.15 -10.51 -25.77
N ASP A 121 11.46 -9.63 -26.54
CA ASP A 121 10.63 -8.56 -25.96
C ASP A 121 9.14 -8.89 -25.95
N LYS A 122 8.73 -9.97 -26.63
CA LYS A 122 7.31 -10.34 -26.79
C LYS A 122 6.57 -10.48 -25.47
N VAL A 123 7.15 -11.13 -24.47
CA VAL A 123 6.50 -11.37 -23.17
C VAL A 123 6.28 -10.05 -22.43
N ASN A 124 7.27 -9.18 -22.39
CA ASN A 124 7.15 -7.88 -21.71
C ASN A 124 6.11 -7.00 -22.37
N ILE A 125 6.09 -6.92 -23.71
CA ILE A 125 5.16 -6.10 -24.45
C ILE A 125 3.74 -6.63 -24.31
N LYS A 126 3.53 -7.93 -24.47
CA LYS A 126 2.23 -8.58 -24.30
C LYS A 126 1.68 -8.38 -22.89
N SER A 127 2.51 -8.59 -21.86
CA SER A 127 2.11 -8.39 -20.47
C SER A 127 1.76 -6.93 -20.16
N ASP A 128 2.48 -5.97 -20.75
CA ASP A 128 2.17 -4.53 -20.63
C ASP A 128 0.87 -4.15 -21.32
N LEU A 129 0.61 -4.68 -22.52
CA LEU A 129 -0.62 -4.44 -23.26
C LEU A 129 -1.83 -5.01 -22.52
N LEU A 130 -1.75 -6.27 -22.08
CA LEU A 130 -2.78 -6.90 -21.27
C LEU A 130 -3.05 -6.12 -19.99
N PHE A 131 -1.98 -5.74 -19.28
CA PHE A 131 -2.10 -4.95 -18.05
C PHE A 131 -2.82 -3.62 -18.30
N LYS A 132 -2.43 -2.86 -19.33
CA LYS A 132 -3.07 -1.59 -19.69
C LYS A 132 -4.52 -1.74 -20.13
N LYS A 133 -4.90 -2.88 -20.69
CA LYS A 133 -6.29 -3.18 -21.03
C LYS A 133 -7.13 -3.43 -19.77
N ILE A 134 -6.59 -4.20 -18.81
CA ILE A 134 -7.26 -4.49 -17.54
C ILE A 134 -7.28 -3.25 -16.62
N TYR A 135 -6.16 -2.51 -16.59
CA TYR A 135 -5.92 -1.35 -15.76
C TYR A 135 -5.53 -0.14 -16.62
N PRO A 136 -6.48 0.46 -17.32
CA PRO A 136 -6.20 1.55 -18.24
C PRO A 136 -5.60 2.75 -17.51
N PRO A 137 -4.59 3.41 -18.09
CA PRO A 137 -4.00 4.59 -17.52
C PRO A 137 -5.04 5.70 -17.37
N LEU A 138 -4.96 6.42 -16.27
CA LEU A 138 -5.83 7.57 -16.00
C LEU A 138 -5.27 8.82 -16.65
N ASN A 139 -6.14 9.70 -17.12
CA ASN A 139 -5.71 11.05 -17.48
C ASN A 139 -5.56 11.92 -16.21
N TYR A 140 -5.00 13.12 -16.38
CA TYR A 140 -4.74 14.04 -15.26
C TYR A 140 -6.00 14.36 -14.43
N PHE A 141 -7.14 14.61 -15.09
CA PHE A 141 -8.38 14.96 -14.41
C PHE A 141 -8.95 13.76 -13.63
N GLU A 142 -8.91 12.57 -14.20
CA GLU A 142 -9.32 11.33 -13.56
C GLU A 142 -8.45 11.05 -12.33
N ASP A 143 -7.12 11.09 -12.49
CA ASP A 143 -6.19 10.86 -11.39
C ASP A 143 -6.37 11.92 -10.29
N SER A 144 -6.36 13.20 -10.61
CA SER A 144 -6.53 14.30 -9.67
C SER A 144 -7.84 14.21 -8.88
N TRP A 145 -8.93 13.77 -9.54
CA TRP A 145 -10.21 13.59 -8.87
C TRP A 145 -10.20 12.38 -7.93
N ILE A 146 -9.70 11.23 -8.40
CA ILE A 146 -9.65 9.97 -7.66
C ILE A 146 -8.61 10.06 -6.53
N ARG A 147 -7.49 10.75 -6.73
CA ARG A 147 -6.42 10.91 -5.74
C ARG A 147 -6.87 11.55 -4.43
N ARG A 148 -7.91 12.38 -4.48
CA ARG A 148 -8.54 12.92 -3.28
C ARG A 148 -9.25 11.86 -2.43
N SER A 149 -9.54 10.68 -2.98
CA SER A 149 -10.09 9.53 -2.24
C SER A 149 -9.03 8.54 -1.76
N TYR A 150 -7.77 8.73 -2.16
CA TYR A 150 -6.66 7.88 -1.76
C TYR A 150 -6.11 8.32 -0.41
N TYR A 151 -6.45 7.61 0.63
CA TYR A 151 -5.97 7.81 1.99
C TYR A 151 -5.03 6.68 2.37
N GLY A 152 -3.93 7.00 3.06
CA GLY A 152 -3.01 6.03 3.64
C GLY A 152 -3.61 5.21 4.78
N GLY A 153 -2.78 4.46 5.48
CA GLY A 153 -3.16 3.77 6.71
C GLY A 153 -3.70 4.73 7.77
N LEU A 154 -4.44 4.19 8.73
CA LEU A 154 -4.88 4.94 9.90
C LEU A 154 -3.86 4.74 11.02
N SER A 155 -3.30 5.84 11.51
CA SER A 155 -2.50 5.86 12.74
C SER A 155 -3.15 6.82 13.72
N MET A 156 -3.47 6.37 14.93
CA MET A 156 -4.09 7.21 15.95
C MET A 156 -3.85 6.69 17.36
N VAL A 157 -3.88 7.62 18.33
CA VAL A 157 -3.86 7.37 19.77
C VAL A 157 -5.21 7.76 20.37
N ASP A 158 -5.78 6.92 21.23
CA ASP A 158 -6.89 7.32 22.07
C ASP A 158 -6.38 7.88 23.41
N PHE A 159 -6.14 9.17 23.43
CA PHE A 159 -5.63 9.83 24.64
C PHE A 159 -6.57 9.73 25.85
N LYS A 160 -7.89 9.60 25.65
CA LYS A 160 -8.85 9.44 26.75
C LYS A 160 -8.64 8.07 27.44
N ASN A 161 -8.53 7.00 26.65
CA ASN A 161 -8.25 5.69 27.20
C ASN A 161 -6.82 5.56 27.74
N VAL A 162 -5.83 6.15 27.06
CA VAL A 162 -4.45 6.21 27.55
C VAL A 162 -4.39 6.88 28.93
N GLU A 163 -5.02 8.05 29.12
CA GLU A 163 -5.09 8.73 30.40
C GLU A 163 -5.84 7.90 31.46
N LYS A 164 -7.01 7.34 31.10
CA LYS A 164 -7.81 6.49 31.98
C LYS A 164 -6.97 5.33 32.53
N TYR A 165 -6.32 4.56 31.64
CA TYR A 165 -5.61 3.35 32.03
C TYR A 165 -4.20 3.60 32.57
N SER A 166 -3.59 4.77 32.32
CA SER A 166 -2.32 5.15 32.93
C SER A 166 -2.38 5.24 34.47
N LYS A 167 -3.58 5.37 35.04
CA LYS A 167 -3.83 5.43 36.49
C LYS A 167 -3.92 4.05 37.16
N TYR A 168 -3.97 2.97 36.40
CA TYR A 168 -4.05 1.62 36.95
C TYR A 168 -2.68 1.14 37.46
N LYS A 169 -2.67 0.41 38.59
CA LYS A 169 -1.43 -0.17 39.15
C LYS A 169 -0.83 -1.24 38.25
N ASN A 170 -1.67 -2.10 37.67
CA ASN A 170 -1.26 -3.14 36.75
C ASN A 170 -1.66 -2.71 35.33
N LYS A 171 -0.68 -2.23 34.57
CA LYS A 171 -0.89 -1.72 33.20
C LYS A 171 -0.54 -2.82 32.20
N ILE A 172 -1.42 -3.79 32.07
CA ILE A 172 -1.26 -4.86 31.06
C ILE A 172 -1.93 -4.41 29.77
N GLY A 173 -1.23 -4.59 28.67
CA GLY A 173 -1.78 -4.37 27.35
C GLY A 173 -1.20 -5.34 26.32
N GLN A 174 -1.88 -5.43 25.20
CA GLN A 174 -1.61 -6.38 24.13
C GLN A 174 -1.37 -5.66 22.82
N VAL A 175 -0.41 -6.13 22.05
CA VAL A 175 -0.18 -5.71 20.68
C VAL A 175 -0.55 -6.83 19.73
N PHE A 176 -1.43 -6.51 18.80
CA PHE A 176 -1.83 -7.40 17.72
C PHE A 176 -1.44 -6.78 16.37
N ASP A 177 -1.03 -7.62 15.44
CA ASP A 177 -0.71 -7.23 14.05
C ASP A 177 -1.48 -8.12 13.07
N VAL A 178 -1.98 -7.56 11.98
CA VAL A 178 -2.69 -8.34 10.95
C VAL A 178 -1.71 -9.02 10.03
N ASN A 179 -1.77 -10.35 9.95
CA ASN A 179 -0.94 -11.10 9.02
C ASN A 179 -1.18 -10.70 7.57
N SER A 180 -0.22 -9.95 6.99
CA SER A 180 -0.25 -9.55 5.58
C SER A 180 -1.57 -8.89 5.17
N LEU A 181 -1.98 -7.81 5.86
CA LEU A 181 -3.26 -7.12 5.67
C LEU A 181 -3.55 -6.80 4.19
N TYR A 182 -2.62 -6.13 3.49
CA TYR A 182 -2.85 -5.77 2.09
C TYR A 182 -2.94 -6.98 1.14
N PRO A 183 -2.08 -8.01 1.23
CA PRO A 183 -2.28 -9.27 0.53
C PRO A 183 -3.62 -9.94 0.82
N TYR A 184 -4.06 -9.94 2.08
CA TYR A 184 -5.39 -10.44 2.45
C TYR A 184 -6.50 -9.70 1.72
N ILE A 185 -6.47 -8.36 1.72
CA ILE A 185 -7.46 -7.54 1.01
C ILE A 185 -7.47 -7.84 -0.49
N MET A 186 -6.30 -7.97 -1.10
CA MET A 186 -6.18 -8.30 -2.52
C MET A 186 -6.72 -9.68 -2.90
N LEU A 187 -6.72 -10.64 -1.96
CA LEU A 187 -7.28 -11.98 -2.15
C LEU A 187 -8.78 -12.04 -1.85
N ASP A 188 -9.22 -11.36 -0.79
CA ASP A 188 -10.58 -11.50 -0.28
C ASP A 188 -11.60 -10.56 -0.93
N LYS A 189 -11.18 -9.33 -1.26
CA LYS A 189 -12.10 -8.28 -1.69
C LYS A 189 -12.31 -8.22 -3.19
N VAL A 190 -13.46 -7.66 -3.58
CA VAL A 190 -13.72 -7.26 -4.96
C VAL A 190 -12.96 -5.96 -5.23
N LEU A 191 -12.19 -5.92 -6.31
CA LEU A 191 -11.31 -4.80 -6.63
C LEU A 191 -11.61 -4.25 -8.02
N PRO A 192 -11.35 -2.95 -8.27
CA PRO A 192 -11.75 -2.28 -9.51
C PRO A 192 -10.91 -2.74 -10.70
N VAL A 193 -11.57 -2.92 -11.84
CA VAL A 193 -10.95 -3.20 -13.15
C VAL A 193 -11.62 -2.34 -14.23
N GLY A 194 -10.92 -2.11 -15.32
CA GLY A 194 -11.40 -1.32 -16.44
C GLY A 194 -11.44 0.19 -16.14
N ARG A 195 -11.89 0.96 -17.12
CA ARG A 195 -12.00 2.41 -16.97
C ARG A 195 -13.21 2.78 -16.11
N GLY A 196 -13.01 3.65 -15.13
CA GLY A 196 -14.11 4.18 -14.32
C GLY A 196 -15.01 5.10 -15.15
N THR A 197 -16.29 5.11 -14.84
CA THR A 197 -17.28 5.98 -15.47
C THR A 197 -17.69 7.10 -14.52
N TYR A 198 -17.41 8.34 -14.89
CA TYR A 198 -17.82 9.51 -14.11
C TYR A 198 -19.28 9.89 -14.38
N SER A 199 -20.01 10.22 -13.34
CA SER A 199 -21.34 10.82 -13.39
C SER A 199 -21.45 12.00 -12.42
N LYS A 200 -22.09 13.07 -12.85
CA LYS A 200 -22.45 14.19 -11.96
C LYS A 200 -23.57 13.83 -10.97
N LYS A 201 -24.34 12.79 -11.26
CA LYS A 201 -25.40 12.31 -10.35
C LYS A 201 -24.79 11.47 -9.25
N PRO A 202 -25.32 11.50 -8.01
CA PRO A 202 -24.91 10.59 -6.96
C PRO A 202 -25.12 9.12 -7.34
N TYR A 203 -24.25 8.23 -6.86
CA TYR A 203 -24.35 6.79 -7.14
C TYR A 203 -25.70 6.21 -6.69
N GLN A 204 -26.23 6.69 -5.59
CA GLN A 204 -27.54 6.26 -5.04
C GLN A 204 -28.68 6.46 -6.04
N ASN A 205 -28.59 7.49 -6.88
CA ASN A 205 -29.60 7.86 -7.87
C ASN A 205 -29.42 7.16 -9.23
N MET A 206 -28.43 6.27 -9.34
CA MET A 206 -28.19 5.52 -10.57
C MET A 206 -29.14 4.34 -10.72
N SER A 207 -29.40 3.93 -11.97
CA SER A 207 -30.28 2.79 -12.27
C SER A 207 -29.71 1.48 -11.71
N LYS A 208 -30.60 0.50 -11.48
CA LYS A 208 -30.20 -0.84 -11.01
C LYS A 208 -29.21 -1.50 -11.99
N LYS A 209 -29.43 -1.35 -13.31
CA LYS A 209 -28.52 -1.87 -14.35
C LYS A 209 -27.12 -1.27 -14.23
N TYR A 210 -27.03 0.06 -14.04
CA TYR A 210 -25.75 0.73 -13.85
C TYR A 210 -25.00 0.19 -12.60
N LYS A 211 -25.71 0.05 -11.47
CA LYS A 211 -25.12 -0.46 -10.21
C LYS A 211 -24.65 -1.92 -10.30
N GLN A 212 -25.31 -2.74 -11.12
CA GLN A 212 -24.85 -4.11 -11.39
C GLN A 212 -23.56 -4.14 -12.20
N GLN A 213 -23.40 -3.24 -13.17
CA GLN A 213 -22.20 -3.14 -13.98
C GLN A 213 -21.04 -2.43 -13.25
N ASN A 214 -21.36 -1.47 -12.38
CA ASN A 214 -20.42 -0.66 -11.62
C ASN A 214 -20.69 -0.85 -10.13
N ASN A 215 -20.38 -2.04 -9.62
CA ASN A 215 -20.64 -2.44 -8.23
C ASN A 215 -19.66 -1.84 -7.21
N LEU A 216 -18.60 -1.17 -7.69
CA LEU A 216 -17.67 -0.37 -6.90
C LEU A 216 -17.82 1.10 -7.29
N TYR A 217 -17.71 1.99 -6.32
CA TYR A 217 -17.80 3.42 -6.59
C TYR A 217 -16.97 4.27 -5.61
N ILE A 218 -16.65 5.47 -6.06
CA ILE A 218 -16.11 6.55 -5.24
C ILE A 218 -17.14 7.68 -5.28
N GLN A 219 -17.73 8.01 -4.15
CA GLN A 219 -18.76 9.05 -4.01
C GLN A 219 -18.17 10.32 -3.41
N GLU A 220 -18.49 11.47 -4.01
CA GLU A 220 -18.24 12.77 -3.40
C GLU A 220 -19.40 13.15 -2.47
N ILE A 221 -19.08 13.58 -1.26
CA ILE A 221 -20.03 14.05 -0.27
C ILE A 221 -19.50 15.30 0.41
N THR A 222 -20.32 16.35 0.50
CA THR A 222 -20.06 17.53 1.31
C THR A 222 -20.91 17.44 2.57
N ILE A 223 -20.29 17.47 3.73
CA ILE A 223 -20.92 17.31 5.04
C ILE A 223 -20.88 18.64 5.75
N PHE A 224 -22.06 19.12 6.17
CA PHE A 224 -22.23 20.37 6.90
C PHE A 224 -22.26 20.17 8.41
N ASP A 225 -22.77 19.02 8.88
CA ASP A 225 -22.87 18.69 10.29
C ASP A 225 -22.61 17.20 10.49
N MET A 226 -21.50 16.86 11.14
CA MET A 226 -21.19 15.49 11.54
C MET A 226 -20.57 15.43 12.93
N LYS A 227 -20.87 14.33 13.62
CA LYS A 227 -20.29 14.00 14.92
C LYS A 227 -20.11 12.49 15.06
N ILE A 228 -19.02 12.06 15.67
CA ILE A 228 -18.78 10.65 15.96
C ILE A 228 -19.87 10.08 16.86
N LYS A 229 -20.36 8.89 16.56
CA LYS A 229 -21.29 8.15 17.43
C LYS A 229 -20.56 7.62 18.66
N GLU A 230 -21.29 7.51 19.76
CA GLU A 230 -20.76 6.91 20.99
C GLU A 230 -20.26 5.48 20.76
N GLY A 231 -19.11 5.14 21.32
CA GLY A 231 -18.50 3.82 21.16
C GLY A 231 -17.91 3.54 19.77
N LYS A 232 -17.88 4.53 18.86
CA LYS A 232 -17.32 4.37 17.52
C LYS A 232 -15.95 5.06 17.40
N THR A 233 -15.18 4.63 16.40
CA THR A 233 -13.83 5.11 16.13
C THR A 233 -13.85 6.16 15.03
N PRO A 234 -13.31 7.35 15.25
CA PRO A 234 -13.15 8.34 14.20
C PRO A 234 -12.11 7.85 13.18
N PHE A 235 -12.40 8.05 11.88
CA PHE A 235 -11.48 7.65 10.81
C PHE A 235 -11.39 8.67 9.65
N VAL A 236 -12.24 9.69 9.68
CA VAL A 236 -12.22 10.73 8.64
C VAL A 236 -10.94 11.55 8.80
N GLN A 237 -10.08 11.47 7.80
CA GLN A 237 -8.83 12.23 7.71
C GLN A 237 -9.04 13.42 6.76
N VAL A 238 -8.63 14.61 7.18
CA VAL A 238 -8.66 15.81 6.34
C VAL A 238 -7.23 16.19 6.02
N LYS A 239 -6.89 16.05 4.75
CA LYS A 239 -5.59 16.50 4.23
C LYS A 239 -5.63 18.01 4.05
N ASP A 240 -4.50 18.66 4.34
CA ASP A 240 -4.22 20.08 4.03
C ASP A 240 -5.15 21.11 4.70
N ARG A 241 -5.70 20.79 5.89
CA ARG A 241 -6.53 21.76 6.61
C ARG A 241 -5.90 22.15 7.96
N SER A 242 -5.38 23.36 8.00
CA SER A 242 -4.97 24.06 9.24
C SER A 242 -6.13 24.26 10.22
N ASP A 243 -7.37 24.24 9.73
CA ASP A 243 -8.58 24.55 10.49
C ASP A 243 -8.88 23.53 11.61
N PHE A 244 -8.32 22.33 11.57
CA PHE A 244 -8.59 21.22 12.49
C PHE A 244 -7.46 20.93 13.47
N ASN A 245 -6.58 21.90 13.74
CA ASN A 245 -5.52 21.79 14.76
C ASN A 245 -4.55 20.61 14.57
N GLY A 246 -4.23 20.27 13.34
CA GLY A 246 -3.31 19.16 13.03
C GLY A 246 -3.81 17.78 13.48
N ARG A 247 -5.10 17.63 13.84
CA ARG A 247 -5.68 16.33 14.16
C ARG A 247 -5.74 15.48 12.92
N GLU A 248 -5.16 14.29 13.00
CA GLU A 248 -5.18 13.33 11.89
C GLU A 248 -6.58 12.83 11.57
N VAL A 249 -7.45 12.73 12.56
CA VAL A 249 -8.83 12.27 12.44
C VAL A 249 -9.81 13.25 13.07
N ILE A 250 -10.98 13.38 12.45
CA ILE A 250 -12.04 14.30 12.85
C ILE A 250 -13.14 13.54 13.59
N GLU A 251 -13.40 13.90 14.83
CA GLU A 251 -14.56 13.45 15.62
C GLU A 251 -15.83 14.27 15.27
N GLU A 252 -15.64 15.57 15.03
CA GLU A 252 -16.71 16.52 14.72
C GLU A 252 -16.15 17.59 13.78
N ASN A 253 -16.94 18.07 12.82
CA ASN A 253 -16.48 19.06 11.83
C ASN A 253 -16.53 20.50 12.38
N ILE A 254 -15.89 20.71 13.53
CA ILE A 254 -15.75 21.99 14.20
C ILE A 254 -14.29 22.44 14.12
N ASN A 255 -14.07 23.68 13.68
CA ASN A 255 -12.75 24.30 13.60
C ASN A 255 -12.25 24.73 14.99
N LEU A 256 -11.05 25.32 15.05
CA LEU A 256 -10.43 25.85 16.28
C LEU A 256 -11.24 26.95 16.95
N ASN A 257 -12.06 27.67 16.21
CA ASN A 257 -12.89 28.77 16.72
C ASN A 257 -14.26 28.30 17.25
N GLY A 258 -14.55 27.00 17.19
CA GLY A 258 -15.81 26.42 17.58
C GLY A 258 -16.92 26.49 16.50
N GLU A 259 -16.57 26.83 15.27
CA GLU A 259 -17.50 26.95 14.15
C GLU A 259 -17.57 25.65 13.34
N ARG A 260 -18.77 25.30 12.88
CA ARG A 260 -18.93 24.18 11.94
C ARG A 260 -18.42 24.56 10.55
N VAL A 261 -17.52 23.73 10.02
CA VAL A 261 -16.90 23.94 8.73
C VAL A 261 -17.30 22.80 7.78
N PRO A 262 -17.89 23.08 6.62
CA PRO A 262 -18.21 22.06 5.62
C PRO A 262 -16.97 21.28 5.20
N ILE A 263 -17.09 19.95 5.11
CA ILE A 263 -16.03 19.06 4.69
C ILE A 263 -16.48 18.32 3.44
N THR A 264 -15.71 18.43 2.35
CA THR A 264 -15.94 17.65 1.14
C THR A 264 -14.99 16.45 1.11
N LEU A 265 -15.56 15.26 1.07
CA LEU A 265 -14.84 13.99 1.03
C LEU A 265 -15.14 13.25 -0.27
N ARG A 266 -14.18 12.48 -0.75
CA ARG A 266 -14.37 11.48 -1.81
C ARG A 266 -14.02 10.12 -1.21
N LEU A 267 -15.03 9.25 -1.11
CA LEU A 267 -14.91 7.99 -0.38
C LEU A 267 -15.28 6.82 -1.28
N CYS A 268 -14.41 5.80 -1.29
CA CYS A 268 -14.79 4.50 -1.82
C CYS A 268 -15.94 3.91 -1.01
N ASN A 269 -16.78 3.08 -1.64
CA ASN A 269 -17.93 2.50 -0.96
C ASN A 269 -17.62 1.86 0.42
N PRO A 270 -16.46 1.16 0.68
CA PRO A 270 -16.18 0.66 2.03
C PRO A 270 -16.09 1.77 3.09
N LEU A 271 -15.46 2.89 2.75
CA LEU A 271 -15.36 4.03 3.68
C LEU A 271 -16.62 4.88 3.70
N TYR A 272 -17.37 4.92 2.59
CA TYR A 272 -18.66 5.59 2.54
C TYR A 272 -19.67 4.90 3.46
N GLU A 273 -19.73 3.56 3.44
CA GLU A 273 -20.54 2.77 4.36
C GLU A 273 -20.12 2.98 5.81
N LEU A 274 -18.81 2.90 6.08
CA LEU A 274 -18.23 3.12 7.40
C LEU A 274 -18.53 4.53 7.96
N LEU A 275 -18.61 5.54 7.09
CA LEU A 275 -18.97 6.91 7.48
C LEU A 275 -20.37 6.93 8.13
N TRP A 276 -21.36 6.29 7.50
CA TRP A 276 -22.73 6.21 8.05
C TRP A 276 -22.81 5.34 9.30
N ASP A 277 -21.97 4.33 9.41
CA ASP A 277 -21.93 3.45 10.58
C ASP A 277 -21.34 4.17 11.80
N ASN A 278 -20.33 5.04 11.59
CA ASN A 278 -19.56 5.62 12.68
C ASN A 278 -19.99 7.04 13.05
N TYR A 279 -20.65 7.80 12.17
CA TYR A 279 -20.97 9.20 12.42
C TYR A 279 -22.49 9.47 12.35
N HIS A 280 -22.95 10.36 13.20
CA HIS A 280 -24.19 11.09 13.02
C HIS A 280 -23.97 12.20 12.01
N ILE A 281 -24.74 12.23 10.93
CA ILE A 281 -24.65 13.23 9.87
C ILE A 281 -26.05 13.85 9.72
N ASN A 282 -26.18 15.13 10.08
CA ASN A 282 -27.46 15.83 10.06
C ASN A 282 -27.64 16.75 8.84
N GLY A 283 -26.55 17.08 8.14
CA GLY A 283 -26.60 17.90 6.93
C GLY A 283 -25.52 17.50 5.94
N PHE A 284 -25.91 17.19 4.71
CA PHE A 284 -24.96 16.81 3.66
C PHE A 284 -25.53 17.05 2.25
N GLU A 285 -24.62 17.14 1.28
CA GLU A 285 -24.93 17.12 -0.15
C GLU A 285 -24.10 16.03 -0.83
N LEU A 286 -24.72 15.29 -1.74
CA LEU A 286 -24.03 14.30 -2.57
C LEU A 286 -23.64 14.91 -3.91
N GLY A 287 -22.36 14.90 -4.20
CA GLY A 287 -21.79 15.28 -5.48
C GLY A 287 -21.79 14.15 -6.50
N GLY A 288 -20.93 14.27 -7.51
CA GLY A 288 -20.71 13.24 -8.51
C GLY A 288 -20.00 12.00 -7.96
N HIS A 289 -19.90 10.98 -8.81
CA HIS A 289 -19.20 9.74 -8.47
C HIS A 289 -18.43 9.18 -9.67
N TYR A 290 -17.42 8.34 -9.37
CA TYR A 290 -16.88 7.38 -10.32
C TYR A 290 -17.41 5.99 -9.99
N GLY A 291 -17.98 5.30 -10.99
CA GLY A 291 -18.36 3.89 -10.90
C GLY A 291 -17.33 2.99 -11.57
N PHE A 292 -17.04 1.84 -10.99
CA PHE A 292 -16.09 0.86 -11.51
C PHE A 292 -16.71 -0.54 -11.51
N ARG A 293 -16.33 -1.32 -12.50
CA ARG A 293 -16.58 -2.76 -12.48
C ARG A 293 -15.65 -3.40 -11.46
N GLY A 294 -16.21 -4.20 -10.56
CA GLY A 294 -15.44 -4.94 -9.57
C GLY A 294 -15.18 -6.39 -10.02
N LYS A 295 -13.97 -6.87 -9.76
CA LYS A 295 -13.56 -8.26 -10.02
C LYS A 295 -12.81 -8.84 -8.82
N LYS A 296 -13.00 -10.13 -8.54
CA LYS A 296 -12.33 -10.85 -7.46
C LYS A 296 -11.19 -11.69 -8.01
N ASN A 297 -10.27 -12.07 -7.15
CA ASN A 297 -9.16 -13.00 -7.45
C ASN A 297 -8.12 -12.53 -8.47
N MET A 298 -8.09 -11.22 -8.80
CA MET A 298 -7.12 -10.69 -9.77
C MET A 298 -5.65 -10.91 -9.37
N PHE A 299 -5.37 -10.98 -8.08
CA PHE A 299 -4.02 -11.16 -7.54
C PHE A 299 -3.75 -12.60 -7.07
N LYS A 300 -4.71 -13.52 -7.22
CA LYS A 300 -4.66 -14.83 -6.56
C LYS A 300 -3.38 -15.60 -6.88
N ASN A 301 -3.11 -15.88 -8.14
CA ASN A 301 -1.96 -16.71 -8.53
C ASN A 301 -0.62 -16.06 -8.19
N TYR A 302 -0.53 -14.73 -8.34
CA TYR A 302 0.64 -13.97 -7.92
C TYR A 302 0.90 -14.06 -6.40
N LEU A 303 -0.14 -13.86 -5.59
CA LEU A 303 -0.02 -13.89 -4.13
C LEU A 303 0.13 -15.31 -3.58
N ASP A 304 -0.49 -16.30 -4.20
CA ASP A 304 -0.32 -17.71 -3.84
C ASP A 304 1.13 -18.14 -4.06
N PHE A 305 1.72 -17.83 -5.22
CA PHE A 305 3.12 -18.13 -5.50
C PHE A 305 4.06 -17.52 -4.45
N TRP A 306 3.97 -16.20 -4.25
CA TRP A 306 4.84 -15.52 -3.29
C TRP A 306 4.51 -15.89 -1.83
N GLY A 307 3.28 -16.28 -1.53
CA GLY A 307 2.84 -16.81 -0.25
C GLY A 307 3.51 -18.15 0.08
N GLU A 308 3.55 -19.06 -0.88
CA GLU A 308 4.24 -20.36 -0.74
C GLU A 308 5.76 -20.16 -0.59
N VAL A 309 6.37 -19.26 -1.36
CA VAL A 309 7.77 -18.90 -1.16
C VAL A 309 8.01 -18.39 0.27
N LYS A 310 7.18 -17.44 0.75
CA LYS A 310 7.29 -16.90 2.12
C LYS A 310 7.19 -17.97 3.20
N LYS A 311 6.33 -18.97 2.99
CA LYS A 311 6.07 -20.05 3.94
C LYS A 311 7.23 -21.06 3.99
N ASN A 312 7.79 -21.38 2.84
CA ASN A 312 8.77 -22.46 2.69
C ASN A 312 10.23 -21.99 2.71
N SER A 313 10.48 -20.66 2.69
CA SER A 313 11.81 -20.08 2.66
C SER A 313 12.18 -19.38 3.97
N VAL A 314 13.49 -19.21 4.16
CA VAL A 314 14.10 -18.43 5.24
C VAL A 314 14.99 -17.34 4.63
N GLY A 315 15.60 -16.49 5.48
CA GLY A 315 16.64 -15.56 5.03
C GLY A 315 16.17 -14.55 3.97
N CYS A 316 16.96 -14.37 2.93
CA CYS A 316 16.73 -13.38 1.87
C CYS A 316 15.52 -13.73 0.99
N GLU A 317 15.30 -14.98 0.66
CA GLU A 317 14.15 -15.40 -0.15
C GLU A 317 12.82 -15.07 0.52
N ARG A 318 12.72 -15.34 1.83
CA ARG A 318 11.53 -14.95 2.62
C ARG A 318 11.34 -13.45 2.66
N ALA A 319 12.42 -12.67 2.79
CA ALA A 319 12.36 -11.21 2.79
C ALA A 319 11.93 -10.65 1.42
N ILE A 320 12.46 -11.20 0.33
CA ILE A 320 12.04 -10.87 -1.03
C ILE A 320 10.56 -11.16 -1.22
N SER A 321 10.09 -12.34 -0.83
CA SER A 321 8.69 -12.72 -0.94
C SER A 321 7.78 -11.76 -0.17
N LYS A 322 8.13 -11.40 1.07
CA LYS A 322 7.36 -10.41 1.87
C LYS A 322 7.28 -9.07 1.14
N LEU A 323 8.40 -8.61 0.55
CA LEU A 323 8.41 -7.36 -0.21
C LEU A 323 7.58 -7.44 -1.50
N ARG A 324 7.67 -8.53 -2.26
CA ARG A 324 6.88 -8.72 -3.47
C ARG A 324 5.39 -8.59 -3.19
N GLN A 325 4.91 -9.23 -2.14
CA GLN A 325 3.51 -9.19 -1.75
C GLN A 325 3.05 -7.80 -1.30
N ASN A 326 3.87 -7.07 -0.53
CA ASN A 326 3.48 -5.79 0.04
C ASN A 326 3.75 -4.59 -0.89
N ALA A 327 4.74 -4.67 -1.78
CA ALA A 327 5.12 -3.54 -2.60
C ALA A 327 4.20 -3.30 -3.80
N ILE A 328 3.44 -4.32 -4.23
CA ILE A 328 2.61 -4.23 -5.43
C ILE A 328 1.48 -3.21 -5.30
N TYR A 329 0.75 -3.19 -4.17
CA TYR A 329 -0.37 -2.26 -4.00
C TYR A 329 0.10 -0.81 -4.01
N GLY A 330 1.24 -0.54 -3.36
CA GLY A 330 1.82 0.81 -3.31
C GLY A 330 2.22 1.34 -4.68
N LYS A 331 2.61 0.44 -5.59
CA LYS A 331 2.93 0.82 -6.96
C LYS A 331 1.72 1.36 -7.71
N PHE A 332 0.52 0.82 -7.50
CA PHE A 332 -0.72 1.35 -8.07
C PHE A 332 -1.05 2.77 -7.57
N GLY A 333 -0.57 3.15 -6.38
CA GLY A 333 -0.77 4.48 -5.79
C GLY A 333 0.33 5.50 -6.12
N THR A 334 1.32 5.14 -6.95
CA THR A 334 2.43 6.04 -7.31
C THR A 334 1.89 7.35 -7.89
N ASN A 335 2.45 8.48 -7.42
CA ASN A 335 2.17 9.78 -8.01
C ASN A 335 3.02 9.96 -9.28
N GLY A 336 2.41 10.45 -10.35
CA GLY A 336 3.11 10.81 -11.59
C GLY A 336 3.88 12.13 -11.49
N GLU A 337 3.61 12.93 -10.43
CA GLU A 337 4.37 14.15 -10.15
C GLU A 337 5.66 13.79 -9.40
N CYS A 338 6.81 14.10 -9.97
CA CYS A 338 8.11 13.94 -9.33
C CYS A 338 8.66 15.31 -8.93
N GLU A 339 9.01 15.49 -7.68
CA GLU A 339 9.84 16.58 -7.22
C GLU A 339 11.32 16.20 -7.44
N VAL A 340 12.03 16.98 -8.23
CA VAL A 340 13.47 16.81 -8.41
C VAL A 340 14.20 17.89 -7.60
N ILE A 341 15.03 17.45 -6.67
CA ILE A 341 15.91 18.35 -5.94
C ILE A 341 17.16 18.57 -6.79
N VAL A 342 17.33 19.79 -7.30
CA VAL A 342 18.50 20.17 -8.10
C VAL A 342 19.43 21.02 -7.23
N THR A 343 20.71 20.64 -7.14
CA THR A 343 21.73 21.49 -6.55
C THR A 343 22.10 22.60 -7.52
N THR A 344 22.00 23.85 -7.08
CA THR A 344 22.54 24.96 -7.84
C THR A 344 23.99 25.21 -7.47
N SER A 345 24.88 25.26 -8.48
CA SER A 345 26.32 25.38 -8.32
C SER A 345 26.78 26.73 -7.70
N GLU A 346 25.92 27.74 -7.72
CA GLU A 346 26.33 29.11 -7.37
C GLU A 346 26.23 29.47 -5.89
N ASN A 347 25.37 28.82 -5.09
CA ASN A 347 25.19 29.23 -3.69
C ASN A 347 25.03 28.10 -2.66
N LYS A 348 25.35 26.85 -2.97
CA LYS A 348 25.10 25.68 -2.08
C LYS A 348 23.63 25.59 -1.63
N THR A 349 22.70 26.13 -2.37
CA THR A 349 21.27 26.12 -2.09
C THR A 349 20.58 25.04 -2.92
N TRP A 350 19.59 24.38 -2.31
CA TRP A 350 18.76 23.39 -2.95
C TRP A 350 17.57 24.07 -3.60
N LYS A 351 17.28 23.78 -4.84
CA LYS A 351 16.05 24.25 -5.49
C LYS A 351 15.19 23.03 -5.81
N VAL A 352 13.98 23.01 -5.28
CA VAL A 352 12.98 21.99 -5.68
C VAL A 352 12.40 22.45 -7.00
N ILE A 353 12.60 21.67 -8.04
CA ILE A 353 11.95 21.88 -9.33
C ILE A 353 10.86 20.82 -9.43
N ASN A 354 9.61 21.24 -9.38
CA ASN A 354 8.50 20.39 -9.78
C ASN A 354 8.60 20.16 -11.28
N THR A 355 9.14 19.03 -11.66
CA THR A 355 9.03 18.60 -13.03
C THR A 355 7.60 18.10 -13.22
N HIS A 356 6.72 18.95 -13.71
CA HIS A 356 5.52 18.53 -14.42
C HIS A 356 5.97 17.79 -15.69
N GLN A 357 6.58 16.64 -15.52
CA GLN A 357 6.72 15.74 -16.65
C GLN A 357 5.30 15.44 -17.08
N ASN A 358 5.06 15.74 -18.36
CA ASN A 358 3.82 15.44 -19.03
C ASN A 358 3.28 14.12 -18.49
N PHE A 359 2.06 14.14 -17.99
CA PHE A 359 1.33 13.04 -17.38
C PHE A 359 1.06 11.90 -18.41
N VAL A 360 2.01 11.71 -19.31
CA VAL A 360 1.98 10.79 -20.43
C VAL A 360 2.83 9.60 -20.05
N GLY A 361 2.19 8.62 -19.44
CA GLY A 361 2.69 7.27 -19.61
C GLY A 361 2.73 6.33 -18.42
N ASP A 362 2.90 6.76 -17.15
CA ASP A 362 3.18 5.80 -16.08
C ASP A 362 2.29 5.92 -14.84
N THR A 363 1.14 6.56 -14.94
CA THR A 363 0.14 6.46 -13.87
C THR A 363 -0.44 5.07 -13.87
N ILE A 364 -0.02 4.33 -12.89
CA ILE A 364 -0.54 3.02 -12.64
C ILE A 364 -1.90 3.22 -11.99
N TYR A 365 -2.86 2.46 -12.41
CA TYR A 365 -4.26 2.49 -12.08
C TYR A 365 -4.58 2.76 -10.59
N LEU A 366 -4.61 4.04 -10.20
CA LEU A 366 -4.81 4.53 -8.83
C LEU A 366 -6.06 3.97 -8.13
N PRO A 367 -7.21 3.71 -8.80
CA PRO A 367 -8.37 3.10 -8.15
C PRO A 367 -8.03 1.83 -7.38
N MET A 368 -7.11 0.99 -7.88
CA MET A 368 -6.68 -0.23 -7.20
C MET A 368 -6.13 0.06 -5.80
N ALA A 369 -5.14 0.96 -5.69
CA ALA A 369 -4.56 1.33 -4.41
C ALA A 369 -5.59 1.97 -3.47
N THR A 370 -6.47 2.81 -4.02
CA THR A 370 -7.51 3.51 -3.27
C THR A 370 -8.50 2.53 -2.62
N PHE A 371 -8.96 1.51 -3.34
CA PHE A 371 -9.85 0.50 -2.79
C PHE A 371 -9.16 -0.43 -1.80
N ILE A 372 -7.92 -0.84 -2.08
CA ILE A 372 -7.16 -1.70 -1.17
C ILE A 372 -6.97 -1.03 0.20
N THR A 373 -6.53 0.24 0.21
CA THR A 373 -6.33 0.97 1.48
C THR A 373 -7.65 1.29 2.17
N SER A 374 -8.73 1.51 1.41
CA SER A 374 -10.07 1.75 1.96
C SER A 374 -10.62 0.52 2.68
N TYR A 375 -10.50 -0.67 2.10
CA TYR A 375 -10.88 -1.93 2.75
C TYR A 375 -10.01 -2.24 3.96
N ALA A 376 -8.70 -1.98 3.88
CA ALA A 376 -7.78 -2.18 5.00
C ALA A 376 -8.17 -1.27 6.20
N LYS A 377 -8.47 0.01 5.92
CA LYS A 377 -8.93 0.95 6.94
C LYS A 377 -10.29 0.52 7.54
N GLN A 378 -11.24 0.11 6.72
CA GLN A 378 -12.53 -0.41 7.19
C GLN A 378 -12.34 -1.64 8.09
N TYR A 379 -11.45 -2.56 7.71
CA TYR A 379 -11.12 -3.74 8.51
C TYR A 379 -10.56 -3.35 9.89
N LEU A 380 -9.57 -2.46 9.94
CA LEU A 380 -8.96 -1.98 11.17
C LEU A 380 -9.98 -1.26 12.07
N VAL A 381 -10.75 -0.31 11.52
CA VAL A 381 -11.72 0.48 12.28
C VAL A 381 -12.83 -0.41 12.86
N ASN A 382 -13.30 -1.41 12.10
CA ASN A 382 -14.28 -2.38 12.60
C ASN A 382 -13.74 -3.22 13.78
N SER A 383 -12.46 -3.59 13.72
CA SER A 383 -11.79 -4.30 14.82
C SER A 383 -11.62 -3.42 16.06
N ILE A 384 -11.28 -2.14 15.88
CA ILE A 384 -11.23 -1.17 16.97
C ILE A 384 -12.63 -0.97 17.58
N ASN A 385 -13.69 -0.82 16.77
CA ASN A 385 -15.04 -0.62 17.26
C ASN A 385 -15.53 -1.76 18.20
N GLN A 386 -15.06 -2.99 17.96
CA GLN A 386 -15.37 -4.13 18.84
C GLN A 386 -14.64 -4.10 20.19
N ASN A 387 -13.58 -3.30 20.29
CA ASN A 387 -12.71 -3.17 21.46
C ASN A 387 -12.52 -1.70 21.86
N ARG A 388 -13.48 -0.84 21.54
CA ARG A 388 -13.35 0.62 21.64
C ARG A 388 -13.03 1.12 23.05
N ASP A 389 -13.60 0.47 24.03
CA ASP A 389 -13.38 0.76 25.45
C ASP A 389 -11.95 0.47 25.94
N LYS A 390 -11.23 -0.45 25.25
CA LYS A 390 -9.86 -0.88 25.54
C LYS A 390 -8.82 -0.35 24.58
N PHE A 391 -9.24 0.31 23.50
CA PHE A 391 -8.36 0.79 22.44
C PHE A 391 -7.40 1.87 22.94
N LEU A 392 -6.10 1.69 22.68
CA LEU A 392 -5.03 2.64 23.03
C LEU A 392 -4.41 3.29 21.80
N TYR A 393 -4.00 2.49 20.82
CA TYR A 393 -3.26 2.92 19.64
C TYR A 393 -3.47 1.98 18.46
N CYS A 394 -3.39 2.52 17.26
CA CYS A 394 -3.25 1.73 16.03
C CYS A 394 -2.29 2.38 15.04
N ASP A 395 -1.69 1.55 14.19
CA ASP A 395 -0.91 2.00 13.03
C ASP A 395 -1.09 1.00 11.88
N THR A 396 -1.89 1.39 10.90
CA THR A 396 -2.14 0.66 9.63
C THR A 396 -2.69 -0.75 9.81
N ASP A 397 -1.93 -1.69 10.34
CA ASP A 397 -2.23 -3.10 10.55
C ASP A 397 -1.95 -3.56 12.00
N SER A 398 -1.53 -2.64 12.86
CA SER A 398 -1.25 -2.88 14.26
C SER A 398 -2.33 -2.28 15.17
N LEU A 399 -2.65 -3.00 16.26
CA LEU A 399 -3.68 -2.64 17.24
C LEU A 399 -3.16 -2.89 18.65
N HIS A 400 -3.18 -1.83 19.48
CA HIS A 400 -2.82 -1.89 20.90
C HIS A 400 -4.06 -1.77 21.75
N LEU A 401 -4.28 -2.75 22.60
CA LEU A 401 -5.43 -2.82 23.51
C LEU A 401 -4.98 -2.94 24.97
N PHE A 402 -5.73 -2.34 25.86
CA PHE A 402 -5.54 -2.51 27.32
C PHE A 402 -6.24 -3.80 27.79
N GLY A 403 -5.63 -4.51 28.74
CA GLY A 403 -6.19 -5.71 29.39
C GLY A 403 -5.52 -6.99 28.91
N GLU A 404 -6.10 -8.12 29.32
CA GLU A 404 -5.61 -9.46 28.98
C GLU A 404 -6.02 -9.87 27.56
N ALA A 405 -5.27 -10.82 26.98
CA ALA A 405 -5.49 -11.25 25.60
C ALA A 405 -6.85 -11.95 25.41
N GLU A 406 -7.32 -12.67 26.44
CA GLU A 406 -8.59 -13.38 26.45
C GLU A 406 -9.82 -12.45 26.44
N GLU A 407 -9.63 -11.21 26.82
CA GLU A 407 -10.70 -10.21 26.87
C GLU A 407 -10.94 -9.50 25.52
N VAL A 408 -10.10 -9.79 24.52
CA VAL A 408 -10.19 -9.17 23.19
C VAL A 408 -11.34 -9.79 22.39
N LYS A 409 -12.18 -8.94 21.81
CA LYS A 409 -13.40 -9.37 21.10
C LYS A 409 -13.22 -9.30 19.59
N GLY A 410 -13.77 -10.28 18.89
CA GLY A 410 -13.96 -10.28 17.44
C GLY A 410 -12.66 -10.34 16.61
N LEU A 411 -11.50 -10.54 17.22
CA LEU A 411 -10.26 -10.76 16.51
C LEU A 411 -10.06 -12.26 16.28
N LYS A 412 -9.98 -12.67 15.00
CA LYS A 412 -9.55 -14.03 14.67
C LYS A 412 -8.04 -14.13 14.87
N ILE A 413 -7.61 -14.79 15.93
CA ILE A 413 -6.19 -14.95 16.26
C ILE A 413 -5.62 -16.17 15.55
N ASP A 414 -4.65 -15.96 14.65
CA ASP A 414 -3.91 -17.00 13.95
C ASP A 414 -2.62 -16.41 13.36
N SER A 415 -1.47 -17.04 13.64
CA SER A 415 -0.16 -16.53 13.18
C SER A 415 0.18 -16.85 11.71
N LYS A 416 -0.64 -17.65 11.01
CA LYS A 416 -0.34 -18.17 9.67
C LYS A 416 -1.35 -17.74 8.62
N ILE A 417 -2.60 -17.52 8.99
CA ILE A 417 -3.69 -17.19 8.06
C ILE A 417 -3.62 -15.71 7.70
N TYR A 418 -3.67 -15.39 6.43
CA TYR A 418 -3.75 -14.00 5.94
C TYR A 418 -5.02 -13.33 6.45
N GLY A 419 -4.89 -12.08 6.89
CA GLY A 419 -5.98 -11.30 7.47
C GLY A 419 -6.36 -11.69 8.90
N ALA A 420 -5.80 -12.75 9.46
CA ALA A 420 -5.95 -13.04 10.88
C ALA A 420 -4.99 -12.16 11.71
N TRP A 421 -5.37 -11.91 12.95
CA TRP A 421 -4.55 -11.17 13.89
C TRP A 421 -3.52 -12.08 14.53
N LYS A 422 -2.30 -11.61 14.64
CA LYS A 422 -1.22 -12.27 15.37
C LYS A 422 -0.96 -11.48 16.64
N HIS A 423 -0.94 -12.15 17.77
CA HIS A 423 -0.46 -11.57 19.02
C HIS A 423 1.07 -11.39 18.93
N GLU A 424 1.55 -10.16 19.01
CA GLU A 424 2.98 -9.83 18.86
C GLU A 424 3.68 -9.76 20.20
N LEU A 425 3.08 -9.06 21.17
CA LEU A 425 3.64 -8.95 22.51
C LEU A 425 2.60 -8.49 23.55
N THR A 426 2.90 -8.78 24.82
CA THR A 426 2.25 -8.22 26.00
C THR A 426 3.18 -7.16 26.62
N PHE A 427 2.65 -6.01 26.99
CA PHE A 427 3.41 -4.97 27.69
C PHE A 427 2.78 -4.69 29.06
N TYR A 428 3.63 -4.22 30.00
CA TYR A 428 3.24 -3.98 31.40
C TYR A 428 3.33 -2.52 31.81
N ASP A 429 3.80 -1.65 30.94
CA ASP A 429 3.74 -0.19 31.04
C ASP A 429 3.70 0.44 29.65
N PHE A 430 3.15 1.63 29.53
CA PHE A 430 3.03 2.32 28.26
C PHE A 430 3.01 3.84 28.39
N ARG A 431 3.57 4.49 27.40
CA ARG A 431 3.48 5.92 27.20
C ARG A 431 3.33 6.22 25.70
N TYR A 432 2.22 6.79 25.31
CA TYR A 432 2.00 7.26 23.94
C TYR A 432 2.14 8.78 23.88
N LEU A 433 2.99 9.28 22.99
CA LEU A 433 3.27 10.71 22.83
C LEU A 433 2.50 11.31 21.65
N GLY A 434 2.07 10.49 20.72
CA GLY A 434 1.35 10.88 19.51
C GLY A 434 1.22 9.71 18.54
N PRO A 435 0.45 9.85 17.47
CA PRO A 435 0.50 8.96 16.34
C PRO A 435 1.88 9.07 15.66
N LYS A 436 2.27 8.04 14.94
CA LYS A 436 3.59 7.95 14.29
C LYS A 436 3.63 8.79 13.02
#